data_154c8a8dca5988140e52e8c565747e0a
#
_entry.id   154c8a8dca5988140e52e8c565747e0a
#
_cell.length_a   1.000
_cell.length_b   1.000
_cell.length_c   1.000
_cell.angle_alpha   90.00
_cell.angle_beta   90.00
_cell.angle_gamma   90.00
#
_symmetry.space_group_name_H-M   'P 1'
#
loop_
_entity.id
_entity.type
_entity.pdbx_description
1 polymer ?
#
loop_
_entity_poly.entity_id
_entity_poly.type
_entity_poly.pdbx_seq_one_letter_code
_entity_poly.pdbx_strand_id
1 'polypeptide(L)'
;WDAMAGVWEKVHEELDELKEAVASGDTAHAQEELGDVLFTLVNVARWCGIDPEAGLAGTNRRFLDRFSRVEAALGGDLQGRSIRELEGLWQQAKAQIRAEGSGAGEAQSSGS
;
A
#
# COMPACT_ATOMS: atom_id res chain seq x y z
N TRP A 1 -1.33 28.81 13.75
CA TRP A 1 -0.65 27.88 12.90
C TRP A 1 -1.03 26.48 13.29
N ASP A 2 -1.39 25.68 12.31
CA ASP A 2 -1.80 24.35 12.57
C ASP A 2 -0.63 23.44 12.25
N ALA A 3 -0.06 22.83 13.24
CA ALA A 3 1.09 21.94 13.07
C ALA A 3 0.78 20.78 12.12
N MET A 4 -0.44 20.27 12.18
CA MET A 4 -0.83 19.18 11.29
C MET A 4 -0.87 19.62 9.83
N ALA A 5 -1.35 20.84 9.57
CA ALA A 5 -1.37 21.34 8.20
C ALA A 5 0.03 21.42 7.62
N GLY A 6 1.00 21.84 8.42
CA GLY A 6 2.39 21.90 7.98
C GLY A 6 2.97 20.51 7.69
N VAL A 7 2.58 19.53 8.48
CA VAL A 7 3.05 18.16 8.28
C VAL A 7 2.50 17.61 6.97
N TRP A 8 1.22 17.85 6.67
CA TRP A 8 0.64 17.38 5.41
C TRP A 8 1.24 18.10 4.21
N GLU A 9 1.54 19.39 4.35
CA GLU A 9 2.20 20.12 3.27
C GLU A 9 3.55 19.50 2.95
N LYS A 10 4.26 19.07 3.99
CA LYS A 10 5.56 18.45 3.78
C LYS A 10 5.42 17.12 3.03
N VAL A 11 4.38 16.35 3.34
CA VAL A 11 4.11 15.11 2.62
C VAL A 11 3.94 15.39 1.12
N HIS A 12 3.15 16.40 0.79
CA HIS A 12 2.91 16.75 -0.61
C HIS A 12 4.18 17.21 -1.30
N GLU A 13 4.99 18.02 -0.60
CA GLU A 13 6.26 18.46 -1.15
C GLU A 13 7.16 17.28 -1.48
N GLU A 14 7.30 16.33 -0.55
CA GLU A 14 8.17 15.20 -0.76
C GLU A 14 7.66 14.28 -1.87
N LEU A 15 6.33 14.15 -2.00
CA LEU A 15 5.78 13.38 -3.09
C LEU A 15 6.07 14.01 -4.44
N ASP A 16 6.00 15.33 -4.53
CA ASP A 16 6.30 16.02 -5.78
C ASP A 16 7.77 15.84 -6.15
N GLU A 17 8.65 15.90 -5.17
CA GLU A 17 10.08 15.70 -5.42
C GLU A 17 10.35 14.26 -5.89
N LEU A 18 9.65 13.29 -5.32
CA LEU A 18 9.78 11.92 -5.76
C LEU A 18 9.30 11.78 -7.21
N LYS A 19 8.18 12.40 -7.55
CA LYS A 19 7.66 12.34 -8.90
C LYS A 19 8.65 12.92 -9.90
N GLU A 20 9.28 14.02 -9.56
CA GLU A 20 10.27 14.64 -10.44
C GLU A 20 11.49 13.73 -10.60
N ALA A 21 11.94 13.15 -9.52
CA ALA A 21 13.11 12.26 -9.56
C ALA A 21 12.84 11.04 -10.44
N VAL A 22 11.65 10.46 -10.33
CA VAL A 22 11.27 9.33 -11.15
C VAL A 22 11.21 9.73 -12.62
N ALA A 23 10.64 10.90 -12.90
CA ALA A 23 10.51 11.39 -14.27
C ALA A 23 11.85 11.66 -14.90
N SER A 24 12.86 12.03 -14.09
CA SER A 24 14.17 12.32 -14.63
C SER A 24 14.97 11.06 -14.98
N GLY A 25 14.51 9.90 -14.53
CA GLY A 25 15.19 8.65 -14.83
C GLY A 25 16.40 8.36 -13.97
N ASP A 26 16.67 9.19 -12.97
CA ASP A 26 17.80 8.99 -12.07
C ASP A 26 17.34 8.09 -10.92
N THR A 27 17.59 6.81 -11.04
CA THR A 27 17.14 5.84 -10.06
C THR A 27 17.71 6.07 -8.66
N ALA A 28 18.97 6.46 -8.59
CA ALA A 28 19.60 6.70 -7.29
C ALA A 28 18.93 7.88 -6.59
N HIS A 29 18.64 8.93 -7.33
CA HIS A 29 17.99 10.11 -6.78
C HIS A 29 16.55 9.78 -6.38
N ALA A 30 15.84 9.00 -7.20
CA ALA A 30 14.49 8.59 -6.88
C ALA A 30 14.46 7.75 -5.60
N GLN A 31 15.47 6.92 -5.39
CA GLN A 31 15.55 6.11 -4.19
C GLN A 31 15.72 6.98 -2.95
N GLU A 32 16.52 8.03 -3.03
CA GLU A 32 16.67 8.96 -1.93
C GLU A 32 15.35 9.68 -1.64
N GLU A 33 14.67 10.12 -2.68
CA GLU A 33 13.41 10.83 -2.51
C GLU A 33 12.33 9.91 -1.94
N LEU A 34 12.34 8.64 -2.31
CA LEU A 34 11.41 7.69 -1.72
C LEU A 34 11.69 7.55 -0.21
N GLY A 35 12.96 7.50 0.16
CA GLY A 35 13.32 7.45 1.57
C GLY A 35 12.79 8.65 2.33
N ASP A 36 12.87 9.83 1.72
CA ASP A 36 12.35 11.04 2.34
C ASP A 36 10.84 11.00 2.51
N VAL A 37 10.12 10.45 1.52
CA VAL A 37 8.67 10.30 1.63
C VAL A 37 8.33 9.37 2.78
N LEU A 38 9.02 8.23 2.87
CA LEU A 38 8.77 7.28 3.93
C LEU A 38 9.03 7.89 5.31
N PHE A 39 10.13 8.63 5.43
CA PHE A 39 10.46 9.29 6.69
C PHE A 39 9.39 10.30 7.08
N THR A 40 8.91 11.06 6.11
CA THR A 40 7.88 12.06 6.37
C THR A 40 6.58 11.39 6.80
N LEU A 41 6.24 10.25 6.18
CA LEU A 41 5.03 9.52 6.57
C LEU A 41 5.14 8.95 7.97
N VAL A 42 6.34 8.51 8.37
CA VAL A 42 6.56 8.05 9.73
C VAL A 42 6.31 9.22 10.71
N ASN A 43 6.73 10.41 10.34
CA ASN A 43 6.49 11.58 11.18
C ASN A 43 4.99 11.90 11.29
N VAL A 44 4.25 11.74 10.19
CA VAL A 44 2.79 11.90 10.24
C VAL A 44 2.19 10.90 11.23
N ALA A 45 2.66 9.65 11.16
CA ALA A 45 2.16 8.62 12.07
C ALA A 45 2.40 9.01 13.53
N ARG A 46 3.59 9.54 13.81
CA ARG A 46 3.90 9.96 15.17
C ARG A 46 2.98 11.07 15.64
N TRP A 47 2.71 12.05 14.79
CA TRP A 47 1.82 13.13 15.15
C TRP A 47 0.40 12.65 15.40
N CYS A 48 -0.02 11.60 14.70
CA CYS A 48 -1.39 11.11 14.81
C CYS A 48 -1.55 9.96 15.81
N GLY A 49 -0.48 9.53 16.44
CA GLY A 49 -0.55 8.42 17.38
C GLY A 49 -0.80 7.08 16.70
N ILE A 50 -0.37 6.94 15.45
CA ILE A 50 -0.57 5.74 14.68
C ILE A 50 0.75 4.98 14.62
N ASP A 51 0.70 3.66 14.72
CA ASP A 51 1.89 2.82 14.66
C ASP A 51 2.15 2.42 13.20
N PRO A 52 3.15 3.00 12.55
CA PRO A 52 3.40 2.72 11.14
C PRO A 52 3.87 1.29 10.88
N GLU A 53 4.58 0.71 11.83
CA GLU A 53 5.05 -0.67 11.66
C GLU A 53 3.89 -1.64 11.70
N ALA A 54 2.98 -1.46 12.65
CA ALA A 54 1.81 -2.31 12.73
C ALA A 54 0.93 -2.16 11.49
N GLY A 55 0.82 -0.92 11.00
CA GLY A 55 0.05 -0.67 9.78
C GLY A 55 0.64 -1.37 8.58
N LEU A 56 1.95 -1.29 8.40
CA LEU A 56 2.61 -1.92 7.27
C LEU A 56 2.55 -3.45 7.40
N ALA A 57 2.74 -3.97 8.60
CA ALA A 57 2.67 -5.41 8.81
C ALA A 57 1.28 -5.95 8.46
N GLY A 58 0.23 -5.20 8.81
CA GLY A 58 -1.14 -5.58 8.45
C GLY A 58 -1.36 -5.58 6.95
N THR A 59 -0.82 -4.57 6.27
CA THR A 59 -0.91 -4.48 4.82
C THR A 59 -0.18 -5.65 4.17
N ASN A 60 1.00 -5.99 4.66
CA ASN A 60 1.76 -7.10 4.11
C ASN A 60 1.01 -8.41 4.26
N ARG A 61 0.38 -8.64 5.42
CA ARG A 61 -0.39 -9.85 5.63
C ARG A 61 -1.56 -9.92 4.67
N ARG A 62 -2.26 -8.80 4.46
CA ARG A 62 -3.38 -8.76 3.52
C ARG A 62 -2.92 -9.01 2.10
N PHE A 63 -1.77 -8.43 1.73
CA PHE A 63 -1.22 -8.61 0.39
C PHE A 63 -0.87 -10.09 0.17
N LEU A 64 -0.20 -10.72 1.14
CA LEU A 64 0.18 -12.13 1.01
C LEU A 64 -1.05 -13.03 0.90
N ASP A 65 -2.10 -12.76 1.66
CA ASP A 65 -3.32 -13.52 1.59
C ASP A 65 -3.96 -13.39 0.21
N ARG A 66 -4.04 -12.17 -0.31
CA ARG A 66 -4.62 -11.94 -1.64
C ARG A 66 -3.77 -12.60 -2.71
N PHE A 67 -2.47 -12.47 -2.62
CA PHE A 67 -1.57 -13.03 -3.63
C PHE A 67 -1.66 -14.56 -3.62
N SER A 68 -1.73 -15.18 -2.46
CA SER A 68 -1.88 -16.62 -2.36
C SER A 68 -3.16 -17.11 -3.03
N ARG A 69 -4.23 -16.35 -2.88
CA ARG A 69 -5.51 -16.71 -3.50
C ARG A 69 -5.45 -16.58 -5.01
N VAL A 70 -4.74 -15.57 -5.52
CA VAL A 70 -4.57 -15.40 -6.95
C VAL A 70 -3.72 -16.55 -7.51
N GLU A 71 -2.65 -16.89 -6.81
CA GLU A 71 -1.80 -18.00 -7.23
C GLU A 71 -2.59 -19.30 -7.27
N ALA A 72 -3.38 -19.55 -6.24
CA ALA A 72 -4.17 -20.78 -6.16
C ALA A 72 -5.17 -20.87 -7.32
N ALA A 73 -5.78 -19.75 -7.68
CA ALA A 73 -6.73 -19.71 -8.77
C ALA A 73 -6.08 -20.03 -10.11
N LEU A 74 -4.77 -19.77 -10.23
CA LEU A 74 -4.06 -20.02 -11.47
C LEU A 74 -3.23 -21.30 -11.41
N GLY A 75 -3.40 -22.12 -10.40
CA GLY A 75 -2.64 -23.35 -10.26
C GLY A 75 -1.17 -23.14 -9.99
N GLY A 76 -0.84 -21.99 -9.44
CA GLY A 76 0.54 -21.69 -9.08
C GLY A 76 1.36 -21.03 -10.18
N ASP A 77 0.78 -20.81 -11.37
CA ASP A 77 1.54 -20.27 -12.49
C ASP A 77 1.01 -18.91 -12.88
N LEU A 78 1.75 -17.87 -12.58
CA LEU A 78 1.36 -16.52 -12.92
C LEU A 78 1.93 -16.07 -14.25
N GLN A 79 2.82 -16.83 -14.84
CA GLN A 79 3.46 -16.38 -16.06
C GLN A 79 2.52 -16.45 -17.23
N GLY A 80 2.66 -15.54 -18.14
CA GLY A 80 1.82 -15.50 -19.32
C GLY A 80 0.44 -14.95 -19.11
N ARG A 81 0.15 -14.46 -17.90
CA ARG A 81 -1.17 -13.92 -17.62
C ARG A 81 -1.18 -12.43 -17.89
N SER A 82 -2.27 -11.92 -18.41
CA SER A 82 -2.37 -10.49 -18.67
C SER A 82 -2.61 -9.74 -17.38
N ILE A 83 -2.27 -8.46 -17.37
CA ILE A 83 -2.51 -7.61 -16.20
C ILE A 83 -3.99 -7.56 -15.87
N ARG A 84 -4.85 -7.53 -16.89
CA ARG A 84 -6.29 -7.50 -16.66
C ARG A 84 -6.76 -8.78 -15.95
N GLU A 85 -6.21 -9.92 -16.36
CA GLU A 85 -6.58 -11.18 -15.76
C GLU A 85 -6.12 -11.24 -14.30
N LEU A 86 -4.90 -10.82 -14.04
CA LEU A 86 -4.36 -10.80 -12.67
C LEU A 86 -5.15 -9.83 -11.80
N GLU A 87 -5.52 -8.69 -12.34
CA GLU A 87 -6.28 -7.72 -11.58
C GLU A 87 -7.68 -8.25 -11.25
N GLY A 88 -8.30 -8.96 -12.18
CA GLY A 88 -9.60 -9.57 -11.92
C GLY A 88 -9.53 -10.58 -10.79
N LEU A 89 -8.46 -11.40 -10.78
CA LEU A 89 -8.29 -12.38 -9.71
C LEU A 89 -7.98 -11.71 -8.39
N TRP A 90 -7.25 -10.60 -8.42
CA TRP A 90 -6.95 -9.84 -7.22
C TRP A 90 -8.23 -9.28 -6.60
N GLN A 91 -9.15 -8.76 -7.44
CA GLN A 91 -10.42 -8.26 -6.95
C GLN A 91 -11.29 -9.39 -6.38
N GLN A 92 -11.24 -10.57 -7.00
CA GLN A 92 -11.94 -11.73 -6.46
C GLN A 92 -11.39 -12.12 -5.09
N ALA A 93 -10.07 -12.09 -4.93
CA ALA A 93 -9.45 -12.42 -3.66
C ALA A 93 -9.89 -11.42 -2.58
N LYS A 94 -9.95 -10.14 -2.92
CA LYS A 94 -10.42 -9.14 -1.98
C LYS A 94 -11.85 -9.40 -1.58
N ALA A 95 -12.71 -9.76 -2.52
CA ALA A 95 -14.11 -10.02 -2.24
C ALA A 95 -14.26 -11.26 -1.34
N GLN A 96 -13.46 -12.29 -1.59
CA GLN A 96 -13.49 -13.49 -0.76
C GLN A 96 -13.11 -13.18 0.68
N ILE A 97 -12.04 -12.42 0.86
CA ILE A 97 -11.58 -12.06 2.19
C ILE A 97 -12.64 -11.23 2.91
N ARG A 98 -13.26 -10.30 2.19
CA ARG A 98 -14.29 -9.46 2.79
C ARG A 98 -15.50 -10.29 3.22
N ALA A 99 -15.90 -11.25 2.39
CA ALA A 99 -17.02 -12.11 2.72
C ALA A 99 -16.72 -12.96 3.94
N GLU A 100 -15.49 -13.47 4.05
CA GLU A 100 -15.08 -14.25 5.20
C GLU A 100 -15.07 -13.39 6.46
N GLY A 101 -14.61 -12.16 6.34
CA GLY A 101 -14.61 -11.24 7.46
C GLY A 101 -16.01 -10.89 7.92
N SER A 102 -16.95 -10.73 6.97
CA SER A 102 -18.32 -10.46 7.32
C SER A 102 -18.93 -11.68 8.00
N GLY A 103 -18.58 -12.85 7.53
CA GLY A 103 -19.07 -14.08 8.15
C GLY A 103 -18.58 -14.21 9.58
N ALA A 104 -17.44 -13.61 9.88
CA ALA A 104 -16.92 -13.63 11.23
C ALA A 104 -17.57 -12.54 12.10
N GLY A 105 -18.41 -11.75 11.52
CA GLY A 105 -19.08 -10.74 12.32
C GLY A 105 -18.26 -9.51 12.56
N GLU A 106 -17.17 -9.36 11.94
CA GLU A 106 -16.38 -8.26 12.21
C GLU A 106 -16.40 -7.30 11.20
N ALA A 107 -16.69 -6.22 11.38
CA ALA A 107 -16.77 -5.25 10.41
C ALA A 107 -15.47 -4.79 10.10
N GLN A 108 -14.62 -5.39 9.63
CA GLN A 108 -13.40 -4.94 9.38
C GLN A 108 -13.30 -4.27 8.26
N SER A 109 -12.96 -3.22 8.18
CA SER A 109 -12.98 -2.57 7.06
C SER A 109 -11.97 -2.82 6.26
N SER A 110 -11.19 -3.15 6.16
CA SER A 110 -10.28 -3.34 5.33
C SER A 110 -10.11 -2.90 4.22
N GLY A 111 -10.38 -2.25 3.98
CA GLY A 111 -10.18 -1.59 2.93
C GLY A 111 -9.16 -2.08 2.11
N SER A 112 -8.64 -1.79 1.53
CA SER A 112 -7.65 -2.00 0.58
C SER A 112 -7.49 -3.28 0.12
#